data_fc8866fff80e91fcf1d0852673aeed66
#
_entry.id   fc8866fff80e91fcf1d0852673aeed66
#
_cell.length_a   1.000
_cell.length_b   1.000
_cell.length_c   1.000
_cell.angle_alpha   90.00
_cell.angle_beta   90.00
_cell.angle_gamma   90.00
#
_symmetry.space_group_name_H-M   'P 1'
#
loop_
_entity.id
_entity.type
_entity.pdbx_description
1 polymer ?
#
loop_
_entity_poly.entity_id
_entity_poly.type
_entity_poly.pdbx_seq_one_letter_code
_entity_poly.pdbx_strand_id
1 'polypeptide(L)'
;MPADISYTNGQQRFRYRVAAIIIEEEAVCFIQNTTEDYAYSVGAAVQFGETTEEAVLREIIEETGQQYAIDRLLCLHENFFSNSSGVLTGLDCHEICLYYLMKSKGKQFQNQIGNEQVYWIPIQELENYKVFPNFIPHILNELNSGVQHIITRNIAQ
;
A
#
# COMPACT_ATOMS: atom_id res chain seq x y z
N MET A 1 -16.30 -6.64 16.56
CA MET A 1 -15.17 -6.44 15.64
C MET A 1 -15.43 -5.21 14.80
N PRO A 2 -14.52 -4.27 14.74
CA PRO A 2 -14.68 -3.10 13.87
C PRO A 2 -14.71 -3.51 12.40
N ALA A 3 -15.56 -2.84 11.63
CA ALA A 3 -15.67 -3.10 10.21
C ALA A 3 -14.69 -2.22 9.43
N ASP A 4 -14.26 -2.71 8.28
CA ASP A 4 -13.49 -1.91 7.33
C ASP A 4 -14.36 -0.73 6.84
N ILE A 5 -13.74 0.43 6.69
CA ILE A 5 -14.44 1.59 6.14
C ILE A 5 -14.43 1.46 4.62
N SER A 6 -15.45 0.80 4.10
CA SER A 6 -15.68 0.65 2.69
C SER A 6 -17.17 0.67 2.41
N TYR A 7 -17.53 0.99 1.17
CA TYR A 7 -18.94 1.13 0.79
C TYR A 7 -19.11 0.67 -0.64
N THR A 8 -20.15 -0.12 -0.87
CA THR A 8 -20.44 -0.60 -2.22
C THR A 8 -21.92 -0.27 -2.53
N ASN A 9 -22.14 0.34 -3.68
CA ASN A 9 -23.47 0.63 -4.22
C ASN A 9 -23.50 0.18 -5.69
N GLY A 10 -24.10 -0.96 -5.95
CA GLY A 10 -24.10 -1.54 -7.29
C GLY A 10 -22.69 -1.85 -7.76
N GLN A 11 -22.25 -1.19 -8.83
CA GLN A 11 -20.90 -1.38 -9.38
C GLN A 11 -19.88 -0.36 -8.85
N GLN A 12 -20.31 0.53 -7.95
CA GLN A 12 -19.45 1.55 -7.37
C GLN A 12 -18.96 1.12 -6.00
N ARG A 13 -17.64 1.18 -5.78
CA ARG A 13 -17.03 0.82 -4.50
C ARG A 13 -16.07 1.89 -4.02
N PHE A 14 -16.31 2.39 -2.82
CA PHE A 14 -15.38 3.28 -2.11
C PHE A 14 -14.55 2.46 -1.12
N ARG A 15 -13.25 2.77 -1.05
CA ARG A 15 -12.33 2.14 -0.09
C ARG A 15 -11.44 3.19 0.57
N TYR A 16 -11.36 3.13 1.90
CA TYR A 16 -10.47 3.98 2.69
C TYR A 16 -9.32 3.14 3.19
N ARG A 17 -8.07 3.50 2.80
CA ARG A 17 -6.92 2.61 2.96
C ARG A 17 -5.70 3.33 3.49
N VAL A 18 -4.77 2.54 4.03
CA VAL A 18 -3.42 2.98 4.42
C VAL A 18 -2.40 2.05 3.80
N ALA A 19 -1.19 2.56 3.61
CA ALA A 19 -0.07 1.76 3.15
C ALA A 19 1.22 2.23 3.83
N ALA A 20 2.15 1.31 4.00
CA ALA A 20 3.44 1.57 4.61
C ALA A 20 4.55 1.49 3.57
N ILE A 21 5.44 2.47 3.60
CA ILE A 21 6.70 2.41 2.87
C ILE A 21 7.78 2.10 3.90
N ILE A 22 8.34 0.91 3.79
CA ILE A 22 9.41 0.41 4.69
C ILE A 22 10.67 0.26 3.86
N ILE A 23 11.72 0.99 4.23
CA ILE A 23 12.99 0.96 3.52
C ILE A 23 14.06 0.43 4.46
N GLU A 24 14.68 -0.68 4.08
CA GLU A 24 15.82 -1.26 4.79
C GLU A 24 16.90 -1.64 3.79
N GLU A 25 18.15 -1.31 4.09
CA GLU A 25 19.28 -1.66 3.24
C GLU A 25 19.08 -1.26 1.77
N GLU A 26 18.53 -0.04 1.56
CA GLU A 26 18.28 0.54 0.24
C GLU A 26 17.25 -0.24 -0.61
N ALA A 27 16.40 -1.01 0.05
CA ALA A 27 15.31 -1.73 -0.62
C ALA A 27 13.97 -1.43 0.04
N VAL A 28 12.90 -1.52 -0.73
CA VAL A 28 11.52 -1.30 -0.26
C VAL A 28 10.85 -2.63 -0.02
N CYS A 29 10.11 -2.71 1.08
CA CYS A 29 9.33 -3.89 1.43
C CYS A 29 8.01 -3.90 0.66
N PHE A 30 7.76 -4.98 -0.04
CA PHE A 30 6.49 -5.26 -0.70
C PHE A 30 5.91 -6.59 -0.22
N ILE A 31 4.65 -6.79 -0.51
CA ILE A 31 4.00 -8.09 -0.35
C ILE A 31 3.78 -8.66 -1.75
N GLN A 32 4.14 -9.91 -1.93
CA GLN A 32 3.94 -10.63 -3.18
C GLN A 32 3.15 -11.91 -2.91
N ASN A 33 2.05 -12.07 -3.63
CA ASN A 33 1.34 -13.33 -3.66
C ASN A 33 2.11 -14.29 -4.58
N THR A 34 2.36 -15.51 -4.13
CA THR A 34 3.18 -16.47 -4.88
C THR A 34 2.54 -16.89 -6.21
N THR A 35 1.26 -16.62 -6.41
CA THR A 35 0.55 -16.94 -7.65
C THR A 35 0.46 -15.77 -8.63
N GLU A 36 0.98 -14.59 -8.25
CA GLU A 36 0.91 -13.37 -9.06
C GLU A 36 2.29 -12.94 -9.51
N ASP A 37 2.33 -12.15 -10.59
CA ASP A 37 3.57 -11.63 -11.16
C ASP A 37 3.88 -10.19 -10.71
N TYR A 38 3.18 -9.70 -9.70
CA TYR A 38 3.35 -8.34 -9.21
C TYR A 38 3.41 -8.31 -7.68
N ALA A 39 3.95 -7.21 -7.15
CA ALA A 39 4.02 -6.96 -5.72
C ALA A 39 3.26 -5.67 -5.39
N TYR A 40 2.81 -5.55 -4.15
CA TYR A 40 2.06 -4.38 -3.69
C TYR A 40 2.53 -3.93 -2.31
N SER A 41 2.25 -2.67 -2.00
CA SER A 41 2.64 -2.08 -0.73
C SER A 41 1.97 -2.78 0.44
N VAL A 42 2.68 -2.86 1.56
CA VAL A 42 2.10 -3.29 2.84
C VAL A 42 0.96 -2.34 3.21
N GLY A 43 -0.22 -2.87 3.50
CA GLY A 43 -1.36 -2.07 3.93
C GLY A 43 -2.68 -2.66 3.53
N ALA A 44 -3.74 -2.07 4.03
CA ALA A 44 -5.11 -2.47 3.71
C ALA A 44 -6.10 -1.41 4.21
N ALA A 45 -7.34 -1.84 4.48
CA ALA A 45 -8.42 -0.95 4.87
C ALA A 45 -8.23 -0.38 6.27
N VAL A 46 -8.62 0.88 6.43
CA VAL A 46 -8.80 1.49 7.75
C VAL A 46 -10.09 0.95 8.33
N GLN A 47 -10.09 0.58 9.59
CA GLN A 47 -11.27 0.09 10.29
C GLN A 47 -11.97 1.22 11.06
N PHE A 48 -13.26 1.06 11.25
CA PHE A 48 -14.05 2.06 11.98
C PHE A 48 -13.49 2.25 13.40
N GLY A 49 -13.25 3.50 13.75
CA GLY A 49 -12.77 3.85 15.10
C GLY A 49 -11.26 3.95 15.23
N GLU A 50 -10.49 3.57 14.21
CA GLU A 50 -9.03 3.74 14.27
C GLU A 50 -8.57 4.93 13.42
N THR A 51 -7.47 5.55 13.84
CA THR A 51 -6.79 6.55 13.00
C THR A 51 -6.03 5.85 11.88
N THR A 52 -5.64 6.59 10.85
CA THR A 52 -4.81 6.00 9.79
C THR A 52 -3.45 5.57 10.31
N GLU A 53 -2.90 6.26 11.31
CA GLU A 53 -1.64 5.84 11.95
C GLU A 53 -1.80 4.51 12.67
N GLU A 54 -2.87 4.35 13.44
CA GLU A 54 -3.18 3.07 14.10
C GLU A 54 -3.37 1.95 13.08
N ALA A 55 -4.08 2.24 11.99
CA ALA A 55 -4.36 1.28 10.93
C ALA A 55 -3.08 0.78 10.27
N VAL A 56 -2.17 1.68 9.88
CA VAL A 56 -0.96 1.27 9.17
C VAL A 56 -0.04 0.43 10.09
N LEU A 57 0.04 0.76 11.36
CA LEU A 57 0.84 -0.02 12.32
C LEU A 57 0.24 -1.41 12.54
N ARG A 58 -1.08 -1.51 12.62
CA ARG A 58 -1.78 -2.79 12.73
C ARG A 58 -1.52 -3.66 11.49
N GLU A 59 -1.65 -3.08 10.31
CA GLU A 59 -1.45 -3.81 9.05
C GLU A 59 -0.01 -4.31 8.89
N ILE A 60 0.98 -3.54 9.32
CA ILE A 60 2.38 -3.99 9.29
C ILE A 60 2.54 -5.25 10.14
N ILE A 61 1.96 -5.27 11.33
CA ILE A 61 2.03 -6.44 12.21
C ILE A 61 1.30 -7.64 11.58
N GLU A 62 0.11 -7.42 11.03
CA GLU A 62 -0.68 -8.50 10.43
C GLU A 62 -0.01 -9.09 9.18
N GLU A 63 0.57 -8.25 8.33
CA GLU A 63 1.15 -8.71 7.06
C GLU A 63 2.61 -9.13 7.15
N THR A 64 3.38 -8.57 8.08
CA THR A 64 4.82 -8.83 8.17
C THR A 64 5.26 -9.46 9.47
N GLY A 65 4.45 -9.43 10.50
CA GLY A 65 4.83 -9.88 11.84
C GLY A 65 5.78 -8.94 12.56
N GLN A 66 6.05 -7.76 11.99
CA GLN A 66 7.03 -6.81 12.51
C GLN A 66 6.34 -5.61 13.15
N GLN A 67 7.02 -5.00 14.12
CA GLN A 67 6.61 -3.72 14.70
C GLN A 67 7.49 -2.62 14.15
N TYR A 68 6.88 -1.54 13.69
CA TYR A 68 7.57 -0.37 13.18
C TYR A 68 7.03 0.90 13.85
N ALA A 69 7.79 1.97 13.77
CA ALA A 69 7.35 3.31 14.17
C ALA A 69 7.21 4.17 12.92
N ILE A 70 6.23 5.07 12.93
CA ILE A 70 6.00 6.00 11.82
C ILE A 70 7.05 7.11 11.86
N ASP A 71 7.69 7.36 10.72
CA ASP A 71 8.47 8.57 10.50
C ASP A 71 7.53 9.73 10.15
N ARG A 72 6.81 9.62 9.03
CA ARG A 72 5.89 10.68 8.58
C ARG A 72 4.94 10.22 7.49
N LEU A 73 3.89 11.00 7.26
CA LEU A 73 3.00 10.85 6.11
C LEU A 73 3.75 11.31 4.84
N LEU A 74 3.81 10.45 3.83
CA LEU A 74 4.45 10.75 2.55
C LEU A 74 3.47 11.23 1.49
N CYS A 75 2.28 10.64 1.43
CA CYS A 75 1.44 10.81 0.27
C CYS A 75 -0.02 10.58 0.61
N LEU A 76 -0.89 11.42 0.05
CA LEU A 76 -2.32 11.17 -0.05
C LEU A 76 -2.62 10.80 -1.50
N HIS A 77 -3.19 9.62 -1.69
CA HIS A 77 -3.50 9.10 -3.02
C HIS A 77 -5.01 8.97 -3.21
N GLU A 78 -5.53 9.66 -4.21
CA GLU A 78 -6.89 9.46 -4.69
C GLU A 78 -6.82 8.61 -5.95
N ASN A 79 -7.42 7.42 -5.89
CA ASN A 79 -7.28 6.43 -6.94
C ASN A 79 -8.66 6.04 -7.50
N PHE A 80 -8.80 6.14 -8.81
CA PHE A 80 -10.02 5.80 -9.53
C PHE A 80 -9.67 4.75 -10.57
N PHE A 81 -10.26 3.55 -10.45
CA PHE A 81 -9.94 2.48 -11.38
C PHE A 81 -11.08 1.48 -11.51
N SER A 82 -11.05 0.73 -12.61
CA SER A 82 -11.94 -0.40 -12.85
C SER A 82 -11.09 -1.63 -13.14
N ASN A 83 -11.44 -2.76 -12.54
CA ASN A 83 -10.73 -4.01 -12.75
C ASN A 83 -11.51 -4.94 -13.67
N SER A 84 -10.79 -5.60 -14.57
CA SER A 84 -11.32 -6.65 -15.41
C SER A 84 -11.05 -8.06 -14.86
N SER A 85 -10.30 -8.14 -13.75
CA SER A 85 -9.95 -9.42 -13.11
C SER A 85 -9.81 -9.26 -11.60
N GLY A 86 -9.82 -10.40 -10.89
CA GLY A 86 -9.66 -10.42 -9.44
C GLY A 86 -10.96 -10.16 -8.69
N VAL A 87 -10.85 -9.95 -7.37
CA VAL A 87 -12.01 -9.79 -6.47
C VAL A 87 -12.79 -8.50 -6.71
N LEU A 88 -12.18 -7.51 -7.38
CA LEU A 88 -12.80 -6.22 -7.69
C LEU A 88 -13.33 -6.18 -9.13
N THR A 89 -13.44 -7.34 -9.81
CA THR A 89 -13.91 -7.42 -11.19
C THR A 89 -15.31 -6.82 -11.33
N GLY A 90 -15.46 -5.94 -12.32
CA GLY A 90 -16.74 -5.30 -12.62
C GLY A 90 -17.08 -4.13 -11.70
N LEU A 91 -16.22 -3.79 -10.75
CA LEU A 91 -16.43 -2.67 -9.85
C LEU A 91 -15.65 -1.44 -10.32
N ASP A 92 -16.30 -0.29 -10.27
CA ASP A 92 -15.65 1.01 -10.42
C ASP A 92 -15.22 1.47 -9.03
N CYS A 93 -13.92 1.48 -8.81
CA CYS A 93 -13.35 1.74 -7.49
C CYS A 93 -12.91 3.19 -7.35
N HIS A 94 -13.20 3.75 -6.19
CA HIS A 94 -12.74 5.06 -5.75
C HIS A 94 -12.07 4.85 -4.40
N GLU A 95 -10.75 5.09 -4.33
CA GLU A 95 -9.99 4.86 -3.11
C GLU A 95 -9.30 6.13 -2.63
N ILE A 96 -9.23 6.28 -1.31
CA ILE A 96 -8.32 7.22 -0.65
C ILE A 96 -7.34 6.37 0.15
N CYS A 97 -6.04 6.54 -0.11
CA CYS A 97 -4.99 5.81 0.58
C CYS A 97 -3.93 6.77 1.09
N LEU A 98 -3.60 6.66 2.38
CA LEU A 98 -2.52 7.43 2.99
C LEU A 98 -1.28 6.53 3.08
N TYR A 99 -0.15 7.02 2.56
CA TYR A 99 1.13 6.32 2.55
C TYR A 99 2.04 6.90 3.61
N TYR A 100 2.47 6.07 4.55
CA TYR A 100 3.35 6.46 5.65
C TYR A 100 4.74 5.87 5.48
N LEU A 101 5.77 6.70 5.65
CA LEU A 101 7.15 6.22 5.75
C LEU A 101 7.40 5.74 7.17
N MET A 102 7.97 4.56 7.30
CA MET A 102 8.36 4.01 8.60
C MET A 102 9.82 4.38 8.93
N LYS A 103 10.13 4.44 10.22
CA LYS A 103 11.51 4.60 10.68
C LYS A 103 12.25 3.30 10.42
N SER A 104 13.43 3.39 9.79
CA SER A 104 14.27 2.21 9.55
C SER A 104 14.72 1.56 10.85
N LYS A 105 14.76 0.23 10.87
CA LYS A 105 15.31 -0.56 11.98
C LYS A 105 16.71 -1.07 11.68
N GLY A 106 17.22 -0.80 10.48
CA GLY A 106 18.60 -1.08 10.08
C GLY A 106 18.82 -2.40 9.37
N LYS A 107 17.81 -3.25 9.25
CA LYS A 107 17.94 -4.52 8.55
C LYS A 107 16.63 -5.02 7.98
N GLN A 108 16.72 -5.79 6.92
CA GLN A 108 15.58 -6.48 6.32
C GLN A 108 15.15 -7.66 7.20
N PHE A 109 13.90 -8.04 7.06
CA PHE A 109 13.30 -9.21 7.68
C PHE A 109 12.63 -10.06 6.61
N GLN A 110 12.30 -11.31 6.93
CA GLN A 110 11.55 -12.18 6.04
C GLN A 110 10.35 -12.76 6.78
N ASN A 111 9.24 -12.87 6.07
CA ASN A 111 8.04 -13.51 6.59
C ASN A 111 7.18 -14.00 5.43
N GLN A 112 6.45 -15.08 5.67
CA GLN A 112 5.48 -15.62 4.74
C GLN A 112 4.22 -16.01 5.52
N ILE A 113 3.07 -15.55 5.06
CA ILE A 113 1.77 -15.88 5.66
C ILE A 113 0.89 -16.42 4.52
N GLY A 114 0.60 -17.72 4.53
CA GLY A 114 -0.12 -18.36 3.44
C GLY A 114 0.62 -18.23 2.11
N ASN A 115 -0.07 -17.68 1.11
CA ASN A 115 0.49 -17.46 -0.23
C ASN A 115 1.11 -16.07 -0.40
N GLU A 116 1.18 -15.28 0.66
CA GLU A 116 1.76 -13.94 0.64
C GLU A 116 3.10 -13.93 1.36
N GLN A 117 4.09 -13.32 0.74
CA GLN A 117 5.43 -13.23 1.31
C GLN A 117 5.98 -11.82 1.21
N VAL A 118 6.84 -11.47 2.17
CA VAL A 118 7.61 -10.24 2.11
C VAL A 118 8.61 -10.34 0.96
N TYR A 119 8.67 -9.29 0.17
CA TYR A 119 9.55 -9.21 -0.99
C TYR A 119 10.25 -7.86 -1.01
N TRP A 120 11.59 -7.86 -0.92
CA TRP A 120 12.38 -6.64 -0.92
C TRP A 120 12.87 -6.34 -2.32
N ILE A 121 12.60 -5.13 -2.79
CA ILE A 121 13.07 -4.68 -4.10
C ILE A 121 14.01 -3.50 -3.91
N PRO A 122 15.26 -3.60 -4.36
CA PRO A 122 16.18 -2.45 -4.29
C PRO A 122 15.58 -1.23 -4.98
N ILE A 123 15.74 -0.07 -4.35
CA ILE A 123 15.18 1.19 -4.88
C ILE A 123 15.65 1.43 -6.32
N GLN A 124 16.92 1.14 -6.62
CA GLN A 124 17.49 1.33 -7.94
C GLN A 124 16.88 0.41 -9.01
N GLU A 125 16.23 -0.66 -8.61
CA GLU A 125 15.68 -1.67 -9.52
C GLU A 125 14.16 -1.62 -9.63
N LEU A 126 13.50 -0.71 -8.90
CA LEU A 126 12.03 -0.66 -8.84
C LEU A 126 11.36 -0.54 -10.21
N GLU A 127 11.99 0.19 -11.15
CA GLU A 127 11.43 0.37 -12.49
C GLU A 127 11.40 -0.94 -13.29
N ASN A 128 12.17 -1.95 -12.89
CA ASN A 128 12.23 -3.24 -13.57
C ASN A 128 11.18 -4.23 -13.04
N TYR A 129 10.40 -3.84 -12.04
CA TYR A 129 9.43 -4.72 -11.38
C TYR A 129 8.02 -4.16 -11.54
N LYS A 130 7.07 -5.08 -11.61
CA LYS A 130 5.65 -4.71 -11.62
C LYS A 130 5.19 -4.55 -10.17
N VAL A 131 5.09 -3.31 -9.72
CA VAL A 131 4.69 -2.98 -8.36
C VAL A 131 3.46 -2.08 -8.37
N PHE A 132 2.63 -2.20 -7.33
CA PHE A 132 1.50 -1.33 -7.11
C PHE A 132 1.60 -0.65 -5.75
N PRO A 133 1.36 0.66 -5.69
CA PRO A 133 1.10 1.54 -6.83
C PRO A 133 2.37 1.82 -7.64
N ASN A 134 2.20 2.10 -8.92
CA ASN A 134 3.34 2.30 -9.83
C ASN A 134 4.06 3.63 -9.64
N PHE A 135 3.55 4.54 -8.80
CA PHE A 135 4.20 5.84 -8.54
C PHE A 135 5.22 5.79 -7.39
N ILE A 136 5.44 4.64 -6.76
CA ILE A 136 6.38 4.52 -5.63
C ILE A 136 7.78 5.04 -5.99
N PRO A 137 8.36 4.72 -7.17
CA PRO A 137 9.65 5.29 -7.53
C PRO A 137 9.65 6.83 -7.53
N HIS A 138 8.57 7.45 -7.97
CA HIS A 138 8.44 8.91 -7.96
C HIS A 138 8.45 9.47 -6.53
N ILE A 139 7.69 8.86 -5.62
CA ILE A 139 7.65 9.29 -4.22
C ILE A 139 9.05 9.19 -3.59
N LEU A 140 9.77 8.11 -3.87
CA LEU A 140 11.08 7.87 -3.28
C LEU A 140 12.13 8.87 -3.76
N ASN A 141 11.98 9.39 -4.98
CA ASN A 141 12.86 10.43 -5.51
C ASN A 141 12.58 11.81 -4.88
N GLU A 142 11.47 11.96 -4.18
CA GLU A 142 11.03 13.23 -3.63
C GLU A 142 10.70 13.16 -2.14
N LEU A 143 11.44 12.35 -1.39
CA LEU A 143 11.20 12.14 0.04
C LEU A 143 11.25 13.44 0.87
N ASN A 144 11.96 14.45 0.40
CA ASN A 144 12.11 15.72 1.12
C ASN A 144 11.09 16.79 0.72
N SER A 145 10.14 16.46 -0.15
CA SER A 145 9.20 17.44 -0.71
C SER A 145 7.93 17.66 0.13
N GLY A 146 7.86 17.09 1.33
CA GLY A 146 6.66 17.14 2.15
C GLY A 146 5.61 16.14 1.69
N VAL A 147 4.37 16.31 2.14
CA VAL A 147 3.28 15.40 1.76
C VAL A 147 2.88 15.66 0.29
N GLN A 148 2.89 14.61 -0.51
CA GLN A 148 2.50 14.70 -1.90
C GLN A 148 1.03 14.28 -2.06
N HIS A 149 0.30 15.00 -2.91
CA HIS A 149 -1.06 14.66 -3.26
C HIS A 149 -1.06 14.08 -4.68
N ILE A 150 -1.39 12.81 -4.80
CA ILE A 150 -1.36 12.08 -6.08
C ILE A 150 -2.76 11.66 -6.46
N ILE A 151 -3.13 11.91 -7.71
CA ILE A 151 -4.41 11.49 -8.27
C ILE A 151 -4.13 10.59 -9.47
N THR A 152 -4.69 9.38 -9.46
CA THR A 152 -4.64 8.48 -10.61
C THR A 152 -6.06 8.13 -11.03
N ARG A 153 -6.34 8.20 -12.33
CA ARG A 153 -7.68 7.97 -12.85
C ARG A 153 -7.60 7.07 -14.08
N ASN A 154 -8.07 5.84 -13.92
CA ASN A 154 -8.05 4.80 -14.95
C ASN A 154 -9.46 4.26 -15.22
N ILE A 155 -10.49 5.06 -14.96
CA ILE A 155 -11.88 4.73 -15.26
C ILE A 155 -12.25 5.40 -16.58
N ALA A 156 -12.81 4.63 -17.53
CA ALA A 156 -13.37 5.19 -18.75
C ALA A 156 -14.59 6.04 -18.38
N GLN A 157 -14.64 7.26 -18.89
CA GLN A 157 -15.76 8.19 -18.68
C GLN A 157 -16.69 8.17 -19.88
#